data_a5e3ed8df9a72e3b6731813a406bf40a
#
_entry.id   a5e3ed8df9a72e3b6731813a406bf40a
#
_cell.length_a   1.000
_cell.length_b   1.000
_cell.length_c   1.000
_cell.angle_alpha   90.00
_cell.angle_beta   90.00
_cell.angle_gamma   90.00
#
_symmetry.space_group_name_H-M   'P 1'
#
loop_
_entity.id
_entity.type
_entity.pdbx_description
1 polymer ?
#
loop_
_entity_poly.entity_id
_entity_poly.type
_entity_poly.pdbx_seq_one_letter_code
_entity_poly.pdbx_strand_id
1 'polypeptide(L)'
;MDADATLTYHRFFMSRPFPRTLAAAVLTLSIAIGCATSDEESKPVTYSLTAKQNYEKGLAELKDENFPEAQKYFQFVKQKYPFSKFAVLAELGIADTQFARGNYTEAIDAYKSFSRLHPTHEKVEDGYIAFRICESYYKDMPEDVWLLPPSYEKDQSAIIDAQREIDDFRKKFPTSPYMKKADEIRREVLKRLVDHEVYVARFYLKSDHPKAAALRLEGAIKRYPGSGREPELLYSLGETYLHMCEPQRAKDTFTRVVAEYGSAPQARRSELYLEHIAQRYGAEPRCKTPPTATPGPPPPPPAEPRPHG
;
A
#
# COMPACT_ATOMS: atom_id res chain seq x y z
N MET A 1 -42.39 -36.36 45.86
CA MET A 1 -42.93 -35.09 46.33
C MET A 1 -42.03 -34.06 45.74
N ASP A 2 -42.19 -33.78 44.48
CA ASP A 2 -43.04 -32.78 43.81
C ASP A 2 -42.62 -31.36 44.14
N ALA A 3 -42.07 -30.65 43.19
CA ALA A 3 -42.55 -29.36 42.74
C ALA A 3 -41.68 -28.81 41.60
N ASP A 4 -42.27 -28.88 40.42
CA ASP A 4 -41.94 -28.10 39.24
C ASP A 4 -41.95 -26.59 39.51
N ALA A 5 -40.98 -25.85 38.95
CA ALA A 5 -41.07 -24.41 38.79
C ALA A 5 -40.71 -24.01 37.35
N THR A 6 -41.71 -24.09 36.49
CA THR A 6 -41.72 -23.54 35.15
C THR A 6 -41.75 -22.00 35.20
N LEU A 7 -40.68 -21.35 34.83
CA LEU A 7 -40.63 -19.86 34.67
C LEU A 7 -41.16 -19.51 33.29
N THR A 8 -42.40 -19.03 33.25
CA THR A 8 -43.07 -18.47 32.06
C THR A 8 -42.50 -17.06 31.77
N TYR A 9 -41.86 -16.92 30.65
CA TYR A 9 -41.37 -15.64 30.11
C TYR A 9 -42.54 -14.89 29.44
N HIS A 10 -43.12 -13.88 30.11
CA HIS A 10 -44.10 -12.97 29.52
C HIS A 10 -43.43 -12.05 28.50
N ARG A 11 -43.72 -12.28 27.22
CA ARG A 11 -43.51 -11.33 26.15
C ARG A 11 -44.44 -10.13 26.31
N PHE A 12 -43.89 -8.99 26.72
CA PHE A 12 -44.59 -7.72 26.61
C PHE A 12 -44.35 -7.16 25.21
N PHE A 13 -45.28 -7.43 24.30
CA PHE A 13 -45.29 -6.85 22.94
C PHE A 13 -46.08 -5.52 23.04
N MET A 14 -45.37 -4.41 23.24
CA MET A 14 -45.96 -3.07 23.07
C MET A 14 -45.89 -2.70 21.60
N SER A 15 -46.98 -2.97 20.89
CA SER A 15 -47.26 -2.46 19.56
C SER A 15 -47.62 -0.98 19.61
N ARG A 16 -46.67 -0.09 19.30
CA ARG A 16 -46.97 1.28 18.93
C ARG A 16 -47.13 1.35 17.40
N PRO A 17 -48.24 1.90 16.87
CA PRO A 17 -48.40 2.09 15.45
C PRO A 17 -47.49 3.22 14.98
N PHE A 18 -46.51 2.91 14.12
CA PHE A 18 -45.75 3.93 13.38
C PHE A 18 -46.68 4.60 12.37
N PRO A 19 -46.70 5.96 12.28
CA PRO A 19 -47.54 6.64 11.29
C PRO A 19 -47.04 6.31 9.88
N ARG A 20 -47.91 5.75 9.07
CA ARG A 20 -47.71 5.34 7.67
C ARG A 20 -47.25 6.46 6.72
N THR A 21 -47.18 7.67 7.16
CA THR A 21 -46.79 8.86 6.38
C THR A 21 -45.28 9.10 6.27
N LEU A 22 -44.45 8.51 7.16
CA LEU A 22 -42.98 8.62 7.10
C LEU A 22 -42.32 7.58 6.18
N ALA A 23 -42.97 6.46 5.92
CA ALA A 23 -42.43 5.43 5.02
C ALA A 23 -42.49 5.82 3.54
N ALA A 24 -43.42 6.69 3.16
CA ALA A 24 -43.56 7.17 1.77
C ALA A 24 -42.53 8.24 1.39
N ALA A 25 -42.04 9.03 2.36
CA ALA A 25 -41.06 10.09 2.11
C ALA A 25 -39.62 9.56 1.94
N VAL A 26 -39.28 8.38 2.53
CA VAL A 26 -37.95 7.77 2.39
C VAL A 26 -37.81 7.02 1.08
N LEU A 27 -38.93 6.51 0.51
CA LEU A 27 -38.90 5.74 -0.75
C LEU A 27 -38.81 6.64 -1.99
N THR A 28 -39.19 7.92 -1.91
CA THR A 28 -39.12 8.85 -3.02
C THR A 28 -37.76 9.54 -3.15
N LEU A 29 -36.91 9.53 -2.10
CA LEU A 29 -35.56 10.11 -2.14
C LEU A 29 -34.52 9.15 -2.72
N SER A 30 -34.84 7.84 -2.84
CA SER A 30 -33.92 6.81 -3.36
C SER A 30 -33.86 6.72 -4.89
N ILE A 31 -34.69 7.45 -5.63
CA ILE A 31 -34.75 7.35 -7.10
C ILE A 31 -34.01 8.51 -7.80
N ALA A 32 -33.51 9.50 -7.04
CA ALA A 32 -32.80 10.65 -7.62
C ALA A 32 -31.27 10.55 -7.58
N ILE A 33 -30.69 9.41 -7.14
CA ILE A 33 -29.28 9.08 -7.39
C ILE A 33 -29.26 8.30 -8.73
N GLY A 34 -29.80 8.93 -9.77
CA GLY A 34 -29.48 8.58 -11.13
C GLY A 34 -28.00 8.84 -11.32
N CYS A 35 -27.28 7.86 -11.86
CA CYS A 35 -25.94 8.01 -12.38
C CYS A 35 -25.84 9.30 -13.18
N ALA A 36 -25.40 10.39 -12.56
CA ALA A 36 -24.75 11.45 -13.29
C ALA A 36 -23.40 10.85 -13.73
N THR A 37 -23.43 10.05 -14.81
CA THR A 37 -22.29 10.00 -15.70
C THR A 37 -22.12 11.45 -16.11
N SER A 38 -21.17 12.13 -15.52
CA SER A 38 -20.62 13.35 -16.09
C SER A 38 -20.00 12.89 -17.42
N ASP A 39 -20.81 12.86 -18.48
CA ASP A 39 -20.29 13.02 -19.82
C ASP A 39 -19.55 14.36 -19.77
N GLU A 40 -18.27 14.29 -19.55
CA GLU A 40 -17.35 15.41 -19.65
C GLU A 40 -17.46 15.86 -21.11
N GLU A 41 -18.33 16.86 -21.35
CA GLU A 41 -18.67 17.37 -22.69
C GLU A 41 -17.37 17.92 -23.28
N SER A 42 -16.67 17.05 -24.00
CA SER A 42 -15.37 17.36 -24.58
C SER A 42 -15.53 18.45 -25.62
N LYS A 43 -14.87 19.58 -25.40
CA LYS A 43 -14.86 20.72 -26.34
C LYS A 43 -14.44 20.28 -27.75
N PRO A 44 -14.98 20.88 -28.82
CA PRO A 44 -14.53 20.57 -30.16
C PRO A 44 -13.07 20.98 -30.35
N VAL A 45 -12.23 20.00 -30.73
CA VAL A 45 -10.81 20.20 -30.93
C VAL A 45 -10.53 20.74 -32.32
N THR A 46 -9.84 21.89 -32.44
CA THR A 46 -9.41 22.45 -33.71
C THR A 46 -7.97 22.10 -34.03
N TYR A 47 -7.77 21.19 -34.98
CA TYR A 47 -6.43 20.73 -35.36
C TYR A 47 -5.70 21.75 -36.23
N SER A 48 -4.38 21.81 -36.06
CA SER A 48 -3.47 22.63 -36.87
C SER A 48 -2.85 21.83 -38.01
N LEU A 49 -2.23 22.52 -38.97
CA LEU A 49 -1.63 21.90 -40.13
C LEU A 49 -0.34 21.12 -39.86
N THR A 50 0.34 21.35 -38.73
CA THR A 50 1.63 20.73 -38.45
C THR A 50 1.59 19.79 -37.23
N ALA A 51 2.39 18.75 -37.28
CA ALA A 51 2.57 17.81 -36.14
C ALA A 51 3.02 18.56 -34.87
N LYS A 52 3.97 19.51 -35.01
CA LYS A 52 4.50 20.28 -33.91
C LYS A 52 3.42 21.08 -33.18
N GLN A 53 2.61 21.84 -33.93
CA GLN A 53 1.57 22.69 -33.35
C GLN A 53 0.49 21.86 -32.62
N ASN A 54 0.09 20.72 -33.18
CA ASN A 54 -0.87 19.85 -32.51
C ASN A 54 -0.28 19.21 -31.26
N TYR A 55 0.99 18.79 -31.30
CA TYR A 55 1.67 18.28 -30.11
C TYR A 55 1.76 19.35 -29.00
N GLU A 56 2.15 20.60 -29.35
CA GLU A 56 2.20 21.72 -28.39
C GLU A 56 0.83 22.07 -27.80
N LYS A 57 -0.25 21.99 -28.61
CA LYS A 57 -1.63 22.11 -28.10
C LYS A 57 -1.96 20.98 -27.12
N GLY A 58 -1.61 19.73 -27.44
CA GLY A 58 -1.79 18.61 -26.55
C GLY A 58 -1.08 18.81 -25.21
N LEU A 59 0.14 19.36 -25.20
CA LEU A 59 0.86 19.70 -23.98
C LEU A 59 0.16 20.82 -23.19
N ALA A 60 -0.38 21.83 -23.86
CA ALA A 60 -1.12 22.91 -23.21
C ALA A 60 -2.39 22.38 -22.54
N GLU A 61 -3.18 21.57 -23.26
CA GLU A 61 -4.38 20.95 -22.69
C GLU A 61 -4.06 20.00 -21.50
N LEU A 62 -2.95 19.26 -21.60
CA LEU A 62 -2.49 18.41 -20.49
C LEU A 62 -2.13 19.24 -19.26
N LYS A 63 -1.47 20.38 -19.46
CA LYS A 63 -1.09 21.30 -18.37
C LYS A 63 -2.33 21.94 -17.73
N ASP A 64 -3.36 22.24 -18.54
CA ASP A 64 -4.61 22.83 -18.09
C ASP A 64 -5.61 21.77 -17.57
N GLU A 65 -5.12 20.51 -17.41
CA GLU A 65 -5.89 19.34 -16.93
C GLU A 65 -7.11 18.96 -17.81
N ASN A 66 -7.11 19.44 -19.06
CA ASN A 66 -8.10 19.06 -20.06
C ASN A 66 -7.69 17.74 -20.73
N PHE A 67 -7.73 16.65 -19.95
CA PHE A 67 -7.19 15.34 -20.36
C PHE A 67 -7.81 14.76 -21.63
N PRO A 68 -9.15 14.83 -21.85
CA PRO A 68 -9.77 14.32 -23.06
C PRO A 68 -9.27 15.04 -24.32
N GLU A 69 -9.09 16.36 -24.26
CA GLU A 69 -8.59 17.18 -25.34
C GLU A 69 -7.10 16.92 -25.60
N ALA A 70 -6.30 16.85 -24.56
CA ALA A 70 -4.88 16.48 -24.65
C ALA A 70 -4.71 15.15 -25.37
N GLN A 71 -5.47 14.13 -24.97
CA GLN A 71 -5.43 12.81 -25.58
C GLN A 71 -5.82 12.84 -27.06
N LYS A 72 -6.84 13.62 -27.45
CA LYS A 72 -7.23 13.78 -28.86
C LYS A 72 -6.11 14.40 -29.70
N TYR A 73 -5.46 15.45 -29.21
CA TYR A 73 -4.34 16.07 -29.91
C TYR A 73 -3.16 15.11 -30.07
N PHE A 74 -2.76 14.40 -29.02
CA PHE A 74 -1.68 13.41 -29.12
C PHE A 74 -2.02 12.24 -30.06
N GLN A 75 -3.24 11.71 -29.97
CA GLN A 75 -3.69 10.65 -30.88
C GLN A 75 -3.74 11.13 -32.35
N PHE A 76 -4.18 12.36 -32.60
CA PHE A 76 -4.16 12.94 -33.93
C PHE A 76 -2.73 13.03 -34.49
N VAL A 77 -1.75 13.51 -33.67
CA VAL A 77 -0.34 13.59 -34.08
C VAL A 77 0.18 12.20 -34.41
N LYS A 78 -0.05 11.21 -33.56
CA LYS A 78 0.38 9.83 -33.76
C LYS A 78 -0.18 9.21 -35.04
N GLN A 79 -1.46 9.41 -35.32
CA GLN A 79 -2.13 8.81 -36.47
C GLN A 79 -1.85 9.53 -37.78
N LYS A 80 -1.84 10.88 -37.75
CA LYS A 80 -1.70 11.69 -38.96
C LYS A 80 -0.25 11.88 -39.40
N TYR A 81 0.68 11.85 -38.44
CA TYR A 81 2.11 12.12 -38.69
C TYR A 81 3.02 11.01 -38.11
N PRO A 82 2.80 9.71 -38.46
CA PRO A 82 3.45 8.58 -37.79
C PRO A 82 4.98 8.58 -37.89
N PHE A 83 5.53 9.20 -38.94
CA PHE A 83 6.98 9.28 -39.16
C PHE A 83 7.63 10.55 -38.59
N SER A 84 6.85 11.39 -37.93
CA SER A 84 7.36 12.60 -37.28
C SER A 84 7.96 12.27 -35.91
N LYS A 85 9.03 12.96 -35.54
CA LYS A 85 9.54 12.90 -34.14
C LYS A 85 8.46 13.27 -33.12
N PHE A 86 7.48 14.08 -33.50
CA PHE A 86 6.36 14.47 -32.64
C PHE A 86 5.36 13.31 -32.43
N ALA A 87 5.33 12.29 -33.30
CA ALA A 87 4.53 11.10 -33.05
C ALA A 87 5.05 10.30 -31.86
N VAL A 88 6.37 10.14 -31.76
CA VAL A 88 7.01 9.48 -30.61
C VAL A 88 6.76 10.27 -29.34
N LEU A 89 6.93 11.58 -29.37
CA LEU A 89 6.64 12.46 -28.24
C LEU A 89 5.14 12.42 -27.86
N ALA A 90 4.25 12.30 -28.84
CA ALA A 90 2.81 12.19 -28.57
C ALA A 90 2.44 10.84 -27.94
N GLU A 91 3.15 9.75 -28.25
CA GLU A 91 2.98 8.47 -27.53
C GLU A 91 3.32 8.61 -26.07
N LEU A 92 4.41 9.31 -25.75
CA LEU A 92 4.76 9.61 -24.37
C LEU A 92 3.71 10.55 -23.72
N GLY A 93 3.24 11.56 -24.45
CA GLY A 93 2.17 12.47 -24.01
C GLY A 93 0.87 11.74 -23.66
N ILE A 94 0.52 10.67 -24.40
CA ILE A 94 -0.64 9.82 -24.09
C ILE A 94 -0.43 9.11 -22.75
N ALA A 95 0.77 8.56 -22.51
CA ALA A 95 1.09 7.90 -21.24
C ALA A 95 1.06 8.90 -20.07
N ASP A 96 1.64 10.09 -20.24
CA ASP A 96 1.62 11.17 -19.25
C ASP A 96 0.18 11.65 -18.97
N THR A 97 -0.68 11.67 -19.98
CA THR A 97 -2.10 12.02 -19.83
C THR A 97 -2.85 10.98 -19.00
N GLN A 98 -2.62 9.68 -19.22
CA GLN A 98 -3.22 8.63 -18.41
C GLN A 98 -2.78 8.74 -16.97
N PHE A 99 -1.48 8.96 -16.73
CA PHE A 99 -0.96 9.18 -15.38
C PHE A 99 -1.60 10.39 -14.69
N ALA A 100 -1.70 11.52 -15.37
CA ALA A 100 -2.27 12.76 -14.82
C ALA A 100 -3.76 12.61 -14.49
N ARG A 101 -4.48 11.78 -15.25
CA ARG A 101 -5.88 11.42 -14.99
C ARG A 101 -6.07 10.50 -13.79
N GLY A 102 -5.02 9.89 -13.28
CA GLY A 102 -5.10 8.85 -12.26
C GLY A 102 -5.38 7.44 -12.80
N ASN A 103 -5.35 7.25 -14.12
CA ASN A 103 -5.48 5.94 -14.78
C ASN A 103 -4.11 5.25 -14.76
N TYR A 104 -3.68 4.81 -13.57
CA TYR A 104 -2.29 4.37 -13.35
C TYR A 104 -1.98 3.04 -14.05
N THR A 105 -2.94 2.12 -14.12
CA THR A 105 -2.79 0.85 -14.84
C THR A 105 -2.54 1.09 -16.32
N GLU A 106 -3.36 1.94 -16.98
CA GLU A 106 -3.20 2.30 -18.39
C GLU A 106 -1.91 3.09 -18.63
N ALA A 107 -1.50 3.94 -17.67
CA ALA A 107 -0.24 4.65 -17.75
C ALA A 107 0.95 3.68 -17.73
N ILE A 108 0.95 2.68 -16.84
CA ILE A 108 1.98 1.64 -16.76
C ILE A 108 2.11 0.92 -18.11
N ASP A 109 0.99 0.49 -18.69
CA ASP A 109 0.98 -0.22 -19.98
C ASP A 109 1.52 0.66 -21.11
N ALA A 110 1.11 1.94 -21.14
CA ALA A 110 1.58 2.90 -22.13
C ALA A 110 3.08 3.18 -22.00
N TYR A 111 3.60 3.38 -20.78
CA TYR A 111 5.03 3.57 -20.53
C TYR A 111 5.85 2.32 -20.86
N LYS A 112 5.40 1.13 -20.48
CA LYS A 112 6.04 -0.14 -20.85
C LYS A 112 6.07 -0.35 -22.35
N SER A 113 4.96 -0.02 -23.05
CA SER A 113 4.89 -0.07 -24.51
C SER A 113 5.88 0.91 -25.15
N PHE A 114 5.94 2.16 -24.65
CA PHE A 114 6.89 3.16 -25.12
C PHE A 114 8.35 2.69 -24.98
N SER A 115 8.73 2.19 -23.81
CA SER A 115 10.10 1.66 -23.60
C SER A 115 10.46 0.53 -24.55
N ARG A 116 9.50 -0.34 -24.88
CA ARG A 116 9.72 -1.45 -25.80
C ARG A 116 9.86 -1.00 -27.27
N LEU A 117 9.08 0.01 -27.66
CA LEU A 117 9.07 0.52 -29.04
C LEU A 117 10.22 1.50 -29.31
N HIS A 118 10.65 2.23 -28.29
CA HIS A 118 11.66 3.28 -28.40
C HIS A 118 12.81 3.10 -27.38
N PRO A 119 13.53 1.94 -27.38
CA PRO A 119 14.51 1.60 -26.33
C PRO A 119 15.69 2.57 -26.23
N THR A 120 16.03 3.27 -27.32
CA THR A 120 17.12 4.24 -27.39
C THR A 120 16.66 5.69 -27.22
N HIS A 121 15.39 5.90 -26.82
CA HIS A 121 14.91 7.25 -26.59
C HIS A 121 15.49 7.81 -25.28
N GLU A 122 15.90 9.10 -25.29
CA GLU A 122 16.49 9.78 -24.13
C GLU A 122 15.73 9.53 -22.82
N LYS A 123 14.40 9.62 -22.86
CA LYS A 123 13.53 9.38 -21.68
C LYS A 123 13.51 7.93 -21.18
N VAL A 124 13.98 6.99 -21.97
CA VAL A 124 14.18 5.60 -21.56
C VAL A 124 15.58 5.43 -20.97
N GLU A 125 16.58 6.02 -21.61
CA GLU A 125 17.99 5.92 -21.19
C GLU A 125 18.28 6.67 -19.90
N ASP A 126 17.65 7.85 -19.66
CA ASP A 126 17.78 8.64 -18.44
C ASP A 126 16.98 8.06 -17.23
N GLY A 127 16.16 7.03 -17.49
CA GLY A 127 15.34 6.38 -16.48
C GLY A 127 14.01 7.09 -16.20
N TYR A 128 13.64 8.15 -16.93
CA TYR A 128 12.35 8.84 -16.73
C TYR A 128 11.17 7.89 -16.83
N ILE A 129 11.08 7.11 -17.91
CA ILE A 129 9.97 6.18 -18.14
C ILE A 129 9.91 5.12 -17.04
N ALA A 130 11.05 4.54 -16.67
CA ALA A 130 11.10 3.54 -15.60
C ALA A 130 10.67 4.15 -14.25
N PHE A 131 11.07 5.38 -13.96
CA PHE A 131 10.61 6.09 -12.76
C PHE A 131 9.09 6.34 -12.80
N ARG A 132 8.53 6.76 -13.94
CA ARG A 132 7.07 6.98 -14.10
C ARG A 132 6.28 5.68 -13.91
N ILE A 133 6.80 4.53 -14.34
CA ILE A 133 6.21 3.22 -14.05
C ILE A 133 6.19 2.97 -12.53
N CYS A 134 7.33 3.17 -11.84
CA CYS A 134 7.38 3.04 -10.38
C CYS A 134 6.39 3.98 -9.67
N GLU A 135 6.32 5.23 -10.10
CA GLU A 135 5.42 6.23 -9.52
C GLU A 135 3.95 5.85 -9.77
N SER A 136 3.64 5.27 -10.94
CA SER A 136 2.30 4.76 -11.25
C SER A 136 1.91 3.60 -10.33
N TYR A 137 2.76 2.60 -10.15
CA TYR A 137 2.51 1.52 -9.19
C TYR A 137 2.30 2.04 -7.76
N TYR A 138 3.10 3.02 -7.34
CA TYR A 138 2.94 3.64 -6.02
C TYR A 138 1.60 4.36 -5.88
N LYS A 139 1.18 5.09 -6.90
CA LYS A 139 -0.10 5.83 -6.91
C LYS A 139 -1.32 4.92 -7.02
N ASP A 140 -1.17 3.75 -7.63
CA ASP A 140 -2.22 2.73 -7.78
C ASP A 140 -2.44 1.91 -6.49
N MET A 141 -1.55 2.04 -5.49
CA MET A 141 -1.72 1.35 -4.22
C MET A 141 -2.98 1.81 -3.48
N PRO A 142 -3.70 0.89 -2.80
CA PRO A 142 -4.86 1.24 -2.00
C PRO A 142 -4.57 2.35 -0.98
N GLU A 143 -5.39 3.38 -0.95
CA GLU A 143 -5.34 4.41 0.08
C GLU A 143 -6.07 3.98 1.35
N ASP A 144 -5.62 4.52 2.50
CA ASP A 144 -6.32 4.34 3.76
C ASP A 144 -7.51 5.30 3.83
N VAL A 145 -8.71 4.75 3.74
CA VAL A 145 -9.96 5.49 3.91
C VAL A 145 -10.50 5.20 5.31
N TRP A 146 -10.78 6.21 6.09
CA TRP A 146 -11.18 6.09 7.50
C TRP A 146 -12.39 5.16 7.75
N LEU A 147 -13.26 4.97 6.75
CA LEU A 147 -14.46 4.11 6.82
C LEU A 147 -14.18 2.66 6.41
N LEU A 148 -13.04 2.37 5.78
CA LEU A 148 -12.65 1.04 5.29
C LEU A 148 -11.56 0.44 6.17
N PRO A 149 -11.41 -0.90 6.20
CA PRO A 149 -10.27 -1.53 6.86
C PRO A 149 -8.96 -0.94 6.33
N PRO A 150 -7.97 -0.72 7.22
CA PRO A 150 -6.67 -0.18 6.83
C PRO A 150 -5.99 -1.00 5.73
N SER A 151 -5.11 -0.39 4.95
CA SER A 151 -4.43 -1.04 3.83
C SER A 151 -3.58 -2.24 4.28
N TYR A 152 -3.04 -2.20 5.50
CA TYR A 152 -2.25 -3.31 6.05
C TYR A 152 -3.07 -4.57 6.40
N GLU A 153 -4.40 -4.49 6.41
CA GLU A 153 -5.30 -5.65 6.58
C GLU A 153 -5.74 -6.27 5.25
N LYS A 154 -5.48 -5.56 4.13
CA LYS A 154 -5.89 -5.98 2.79
C LYS A 154 -4.80 -6.80 2.10
N ASP A 155 -5.08 -7.25 0.88
CA ASP A 155 -4.09 -7.88 0.00
C ASP A 155 -2.92 -6.92 -0.27
N GLN A 156 -1.69 -7.44 -0.14
CA GLN A 156 -0.45 -6.68 -0.28
C GLN A 156 0.17 -6.79 -1.68
N SER A 157 -0.47 -7.47 -2.62
CA SER A 157 0.10 -7.74 -3.96
C SER A 157 0.50 -6.46 -4.69
N ALA A 158 -0.37 -5.43 -4.72
CA ALA A 158 -0.06 -4.15 -5.35
C ALA A 158 1.15 -3.45 -4.72
N ILE A 159 1.32 -3.55 -3.39
CA ILE A 159 2.44 -2.94 -2.67
C ILE A 159 3.74 -3.70 -2.95
N ILE A 160 3.68 -5.03 -3.05
CA ILE A 160 4.83 -5.89 -3.42
C ILE A 160 5.26 -5.60 -4.87
N ASP A 161 4.31 -5.41 -5.78
CA ASP A 161 4.61 -5.04 -7.16
C ASP A 161 5.29 -3.67 -7.24
N ALA A 162 4.80 -2.68 -6.50
CA ALA A 162 5.45 -1.38 -6.39
C ALA A 162 6.88 -1.48 -5.83
N GLN A 163 7.11 -2.30 -4.79
CA GLN A 163 8.45 -2.56 -4.26
C GLN A 163 9.38 -3.12 -5.32
N ARG A 164 8.93 -4.15 -6.05
CA ARG A 164 9.73 -4.81 -7.09
C ARG A 164 10.15 -3.83 -8.19
N GLU A 165 9.22 -3.05 -8.73
CA GLU A 165 9.51 -2.08 -9.77
C GLU A 165 10.49 -1.00 -9.31
N ILE A 166 10.36 -0.52 -8.07
CA ILE A 166 11.28 0.47 -7.50
C ILE A 166 12.68 -0.11 -7.29
N ASP A 167 12.78 -1.34 -6.77
CA ASP A 167 14.07 -2.00 -6.56
C ASP A 167 14.76 -2.30 -7.91
N ASP A 168 14.02 -2.63 -8.97
CA ASP A 168 14.53 -2.81 -10.33
C ASP A 168 14.97 -1.49 -10.96
N PHE A 169 14.21 -0.40 -10.76
CA PHE A 169 14.63 0.94 -11.16
C PHE A 169 15.98 1.32 -10.54
N ARG A 170 16.13 1.14 -9.23
CA ARG A 170 17.35 1.48 -8.50
C ARG A 170 18.56 0.70 -8.98
N LYS A 171 18.38 -0.56 -9.38
CA LYS A 171 19.45 -1.39 -9.94
C LYS A 171 19.85 -0.94 -11.34
N LYS A 172 18.87 -0.62 -12.20
CA LYS A 172 19.12 -0.26 -13.61
C LYS A 172 19.63 1.17 -13.77
N PHE A 173 19.17 2.11 -12.93
CA PHE A 173 19.41 3.54 -13.09
C PHE A 173 20.01 4.19 -11.83
N PRO A 174 21.16 3.69 -11.31
CA PRO A 174 21.71 4.16 -10.02
C PRO A 174 22.13 5.63 -10.03
N THR A 175 22.35 6.24 -11.19
CA THR A 175 22.75 7.64 -11.37
C THR A 175 21.62 8.53 -11.91
N SER A 176 20.40 8.01 -12.02
CA SER A 176 19.27 8.76 -12.55
C SER A 176 18.93 9.98 -11.67
N PRO A 177 18.55 11.12 -12.27
CA PRO A 177 18.10 12.29 -11.52
C PRO A 177 16.83 12.02 -10.67
N TYR A 178 16.12 10.93 -10.95
CA TYR A 178 14.91 10.51 -10.25
C TYR A 178 15.19 9.64 -9.03
N MET A 179 16.44 9.25 -8.75
CA MET A 179 16.80 8.35 -7.67
C MET A 179 16.31 8.81 -6.30
N LYS A 180 16.46 10.11 -5.98
CA LYS A 180 15.98 10.66 -4.71
C LYS A 180 14.47 10.43 -4.50
N LYS A 181 13.67 10.71 -5.52
CA LYS A 181 12.21 10.47 -5.47
C LYS A 181 11.86 9.00 -5.37
N ALA A 182 12.59 8.15 -6.09
CA ALA A 182 12.42 6.69 -6.01
C ALA A 182 12.73 6.16 -4.61
N ASP A 183 13.77 6.68 -3.94
CA ASP A 183 14.11 6.31 -2.56
C ASP A 183 13.05 6.80 -1.56
N GLU A 184 12.43 7.95 -1.78
CA GLU A 184 11.32 8.45 -0.97
C GLU A 184 10.09 7.53 -1.11
N ILE A 185 9.70 7.21 -2.35
CA ILE A 185 8.60 6.28 -2.62
C ILE A 185 8.91 4.89 -2.02
N ARG A 186 10.14 4.39 -2.19
CA ARG A 186 10.56 3.12 -1.63
C ARG A 186 10.34 3.05 -0.11
N ARG A 187 10.72 4.09 0.61
CA ARG A 187 10.52 4.12 2.08
C ARG A 187 9.04 4.01 2.45
N GLU A 188 8.16 4.72 1.75
CA GLU A 188 6.72 4.65 2.03
C GLU A 188 6.14 3.27 1.68
N VAL A 189 6.58 2.66 0.58
CA VAL A 189 6.20 1.30 0.19
C VAL A 189 6.66 0.28 1.25
N LEU A 190 7.93 0.34 1.66
CA LEU A 190 8.48 -0.56 2.69
C LEU A 190 7.79 -0.37 4.04
N LYS A 191 7.46 0.86 4.41
CA LYS A 191 6.72 1.16 5.64
C LYS A 191 5.36 0.47 5.65
N ARG A 192 4.60 0.52 4.55
CA ARG A 192 3.30 -0.16 4.45
C ARG A 192 3.44 -1.68 4.56
N LEU A 193 4.47 -2.28 3.94
CA LEU A 193 4.75 -3.71 4.09
C LEU A 193 5.11 -4.09 5.53
N VAL A 194 5.88 -3.25 6.22
CA VAL A 194 6.20 -3.44 7.64
C VAL A 194 4.94 -3.32 8.51
N ASP A 195 4.05 -2.36 8.23
CA ASP A 195 2.79 -2.21 8.97
C ASP A 195 1.93 -3.48 8.87
N HIS A 196 1.88 -4.13 7.70
CA HIS A 196 1.23 -5.43 7.53
C HIS A 196 1.91 -6.53 8.36
N GLU A 197 3.23 -6.65 8.34
CA GLU A 197 3.93 -7.69 9.11
C GLU A 197 3.77 -7.49 10.63
N VAL A 198 3.75 -6.24 11.09
CA VAL A 198 3.47 -5.90 12.49
C VAL A 198 2.03 -6.26 12.88
N TYR A 199 1.08 -5.98 11.99
CA TYR A 199 -0.33 -6.38 12.20
C TYR A 199 -0.45 -7.91 12.34
N VAL A 200 0.15 -8.66 11.42
CA VAL A 200 0.15 -10.14 11.47
C VAL A 200 0.86 -10.67 12.72
N ALA A 201 1.99 -10.08 13.11
CA ALA A 201 2.69 -10.46 14.33
C ALA A 201 1.84 -10.22 15.58
N ARG A 202 1.14 -9.09 15.67
CA ARG A 202 0.21 -8.79 16.77
C ARG A 202 -0.98 -9.78 16.82
N PHE A 203 -1.48 -10.19 15.65
CA PHE A 203 -2.52 -11.23 15.58
C PHE A 203 -2.01 -12.55 16.19
N TYR A 204 -0.79 -12.99 15.84
CA TYR A 204 -0.19 -14.19 16.42
C TYR A 204 0.03 -14.08 17.93
N LEU A 205 0.47 -12.93 18.43
CA LEU A 205 0.63 -12.71 19.88
C LEU A 205 -0.72 -12.81 20.62
N LYS A 206 -1.79 -12.21 20.07
CA LYS A 206 -3.13 -12.29 20.64
C LYS A 206 -3.69 -13.73 20.64
N SER A 207 -3.25 -14.54 19.68
CA SER A 207 -3.66 -15.96 19.54
C SER A 207 -2.74 -16.92 20.29
N ASP A 208 -1.86 -16.42 21.16
CA ASP A 208 -0.89 -17.21 21.94
C ASP A 208 0.10 -18.04 21.07
N HIS A 209 0.51 -17.47 19.94
CA HIS A 209 1.50 -18.05 19.03
C HIS A 209 2.76 -17.17 18.91
N PRO A 210 3.50 -16.92 20.01
CA PRO A 210 4.59 -15.95 20.00
C PRO A 210 5.76 -16.35 19.08
N LYS A 211 5.99 -17.65 18.85
CA LYS A 211 6.99 -18.12 17.89
C LYS A 211 6.69 -17.69 16.47
N ALA A 212 5.42 -17.75 16.05
CA ALA A 212 4.99 -17.28 14.73
C ALA A 212 5.13 -15.75 14.61
N ALA A 213 4.81 -15.01 15.67
CA ALA A 213 5.03 -13.56 15.74
C ALA A 213 6.51 -13.21 15.58
N ALA A 214 7.41 -13.90 16.31
CA ALA A 214 8.86 -13.68 16.20
C ALA A 214 9.35 -13.91 14.77
N LEU A 215 8.95 -15.00 14.12
CA LEU A 215 9.31 -15.29 12.72
C LEU A 215 8.84 -14.20 11.74
N ARG A 216 7.65 -13.63 11.96
CA ARG A 216 7.17 -12.50 11.14
C ARG A 216 8.03 -11.26 11.32
N LEU A 217 8.33 -10.87 12.56
CA LEU A 217 9.14 -9.69 12.87
C LEU A 217 10.60 -9.87 12.40
N GLU A 218 11.23 -11.02 12.63
CA GLU A 218 12.56 -11.35 12.11
C GLU A 218 12.59 -11.29 10.58
N GLY A 219 11.54 -11.84 9.93
CA GLY A 219 11.37 -11.81 8.48
C GLY A 219 11.23 -10.38 7.96
N ALA A 220 10.46 -9.53 8.63
CA ALA A 220 10.27 -8.13 8.26
C ALA A 220 11.59 -7.33 8.36
N ILE A 221 12.35 -7.48 9.46
CA ILE A 221 13.65 -6.83 9.65
C ILE A 221 14.61 -7.21 8.51
N LYS A 222 14.58 -8.47 8.08
CA LYS A 222 15.48 -8.98 7.02
C LYS A 222 15.05 -8.54 5.62
N ARG A 223 13.74 -8.52 5.34
CA ARG A 223 13.20 -8.25 4.00
C ARG A 223 13.08 -6.77 3.67
N TYR A 224 12.84 -5.92 4.68
CA TYR A 224 12.47 -4.51 4.48
C TYR A 224 13.46 -3.53 5.14
N PRO A 225 14.78 -3.66 4.88
CA PRO A 225 15.77 -2.73 5.40
C PRO A 225 15.59 -1.35 4.77
N GLY A 226 15.75 -0.30 5.57
CA GLY A 226 15.58 1.09 5.14
C GLY A 226 14.13 1.55 5.09
N SER A 227 13.22 0.82 5.75
CA SER A 227 11.82 1.23 5.93
C SER A 227 11.66 2.43 6.88
N GLY A 228 12.68 2.66 7.75
CA GLY A 228 12.61 3.61 8.86
C GLY A 228 11.80 3.11 10.06
N ARG A 229 11.35 1.84 10.03
CA ARG A 229 10.57 1.19 11.10
C ARG A 229 11.37 0.15 11.87
N GLU A 230 12.67 0.05 11.61
CA GLU A 230 13.56 -0.93 12.24
C GLU A 230 13.54 -0.84 13.78
N PRO A 231 13.56 0.35 14.41
CA PRO A 231 13.50 0.44 15.88
C PRO A 231 12.20 -0.16 16.44
N GLU A 232 11.08 0.04 15.76
CA GLU A 232 9.78 -0.52 16.16
C GLU A 232 9.74 -2.04 15.99
N LEU A 233 10.26 -2.55 14.87
CA LEU A 233 10.34 -3.99 14.61
C LEU A 233 11.21 -4.70 15.65
N LEU A 234 12.41 -4.17 15.92
CA LEU A 234 13.33 -4.71 16.92
C LEU A 234 12.70 -4.64 18.32
N TYR A 235 12.08 -3.52 18.66
CA TYR A 235 11.40 -3.37 19.95
C TYR A 235 10.29 -4.42 20.13
N SER A 236 9.41 -4.56 19.13
CA SER A 236 8.32 -5.57 19.16
C SER A 236 8.87 -7.00 19.20
N LEU A 237 9.99 -7.26 18.54
CA LEU A 237 10.66 -8.56 18.58
C LEU A 237 11.22 -8.85 19.99
N GLY A 238 11.84 -7.86 20.64
CA GLY A 238 12.30 -7.96 22.01
C GLY A 238 11.17 -8.30 22.99
N GLU A 239 10.01 -7.60 22.89
CA GLU A 239 8.81 -7.93 23.67
C GLU A 239 8.33 -9.35 23.38
N THR A 240 8.34 -9.77 22.12
CA THR A 240 7.93 -11.13 21.70
C THR A 240 8.84 -12.21 22.32
N TYR A 241 10.15 -11.98 22.36
CA TYR A 241 11.08 -12.91 23.04
C TYR A 241 10.84 -13.00 24.54
N LEU A 242 10.43 -11.91 25.19
CA LEU A 242 10.02 -11.98 26.61
C LEU A 242 8.76 -12.85 26.78
N HIS A 243 7.79 -12.75 25.86
CA HIS A 243 6.62 -13.64 25.83
C HIS A 243 7.00 -15.11 25.62
N MET A 244 8.07 -15.38 24.86
CA MET A 244 8.61 -16.73 24.64
C MET A 244 9.47 -17.25 25.79
N CYS A 245 9.68 -16.45 26.85
CA CYS A 245 10.60 -16.75 27.92
C CYS A 245 12.06 -16.91 27.43
N GLU A 246 12.47 -16.11 26.47
CA GLU A 246 13.82 -16.06 25.91
C GLU A 246 14.53 -14.74 26.29
N PRO A 247 14.83 -14.49 27.57
CA PRO A 247 15.31 -13.20 28.06
C PRO A 247 16.65 -12.79 27.47
N GLN A 248 17.51 -13.75 27.11
CA GLN A 248 18.78 -13.42 26.47
C GLN A 248 18.59 -12.84 25.07
N ARG A 249 17.74 -13.46 24.25
CA ARG A 249 17.41 -12.93 22.92
C ARG A 249 16.72 -11.57 23.00
N ALA A 250 15.83 -11.39 23.98
CA ALA A 250 15.21 -10.11 24.25
C ALA A 250 16.24 -9.04 24.62
N LYS A 251 17.18 -9.36 25.52
CA LYS A 251 18.27 -8.48 25.91
C LYS A 251 19.12 -8.06 24.72
N ASP A 252 19.55 -9.01 23.90
CA ASP A 252 20.36 -8.74 22.71
C ASP A 252 19.61 -7.83 21.73
N THR A 253 18.31 -8.07 21.55
CA THR A 253 17.46 -7.28 20.65
C THR A 253 17.23 -5.85 21.16
N PHE A 254 16.92 -5.67 22.47
CA PHE A 254 16.79 -4.33 23.05
C PHE A 254 18.13 -3.56 23.07
N THR A 255 19.24 -4.26 23.29
CA THR A 255 20.58 -3.65 23.20
C THR A 255 20.84 -3.10 21.80
N ARG A 256 20.43 -3.84 20.76
CA ARG A 256 20.52 -3.35 19.38
C ARG A 256 19.68 -2.09 19.16
N VAL A 257 18.44 -2.02 19.70
CA VAL A 257 17.62 -0.82 19.58
C VAL A 257 18.34 0.40 20.17
N VAL A 258 18.91 0.26 21.36
CA VAL A 258 19.62 1.35 22.04
C VAL A 258 20.89 1.75 21.29
N ALA A 259 21.67 0.77 20.82
CA ALA A 259 22.96 1.01 20.16
C ALA A 259 22.81 1.59 18.75
N GLU A 260 21.87 1.04 17.95
CA GLU A 260 21.72 1.41 16.54
C GLU A 260 20.74 2.58 16.35
N TYR A 261 19.78 2.77 17.27
CA TYR A 261 18.66 3.72 17.13
C TYR A 261 18.41 4.55 18.40
N GLY A 262 19.49 4.99 19.07
CA GLY A 262 19.41 5.68 20.37
C GLY A 262 18.52 6.93 20.42
N SER A 263 18.29 7.59 19.27
CA SER A 263 17.38 8.75 19.16
C SER A 263 15.91 8.36 18.98
N ALA A 264 15.60 7.10 18.71
CA ALA A 264 14.22 6.64 18.49
C ALA A 264 13.45 6.54 19.83
N PRO A 265 12.13 6.80 19.84
CA PRO A 265 11.30 6.64 21.05
C PRO A 265 11.38 5.24 21.66
N GLN A 266 11.64 4.23 20.83
CA GLN A 266 11.79 2.83 21.24
C GLN A 266 13.07 2.58 22.06
N ALA A 267 14.14 3.38 21.85
CA ALA A 267 15.39 3.23 22.58
C ALA A 267 15.18 3.40 24.08
N ARG A 268 14.53 4.48 24.51
CA ARG A 268 14.25 4.71 25.94
C ARG A 268 13.40 3.60 26.57
N ARG A 269 12.42 3.07 25.83
CA ARG A 269 11.62 1.94 26.32
C ARG A 269 12.47 0.67 26.44
N SER A 270 13.38 0.46 25.49
CA SER A 270 14.32 -0.67 25.50
C SER A 270 15.28 -0.61 26.70
N GLU A 271 15.77 0.58 27.07
CA GLU A 271 16.58 0.77 28.27
C GLU A 271 15.85 0.30 29.53
N LEU A 272 14.56 0.68 29.69
CA LEU A 272 13.74 0.22 30.82
C LEU A 272 13.58 -1.30 30.86
N TYR A 273 13.42 -1.94 29.69
CA TYR A 273 13.36 -3.40 29.62
C TYR A 273 14.71 -4.05 29.97
N LEU A 274 15.83 -3.47 29.53
CA LEU A 274 17.17 -3.96 29.88
C LEU A 274 17.44 -3.92 31.39
N GLU A 275 17.05 -2.81 32.05
CA GLU A 275 17.11 -2.70 33.52
C GLU A 275 16.24 -3.74 34.20
N HIS A 276 15.01 -3.93 33.73
CA HIS A 276 14.07 -4.91 34.27
C HIS A 276 14.59 -6.34 34.10
N ILE A 277 15.13 -6.66 32.91
CA ILE A 277 15.74 -7.97 32.64
C ILE A 277 16.91 -8.21 33.56
N ALA A 278 17.81 -7.23 33.78
CA ALA A 278 18.93 -7.34 34.68
C ALA A 278 18.53 -7.62 36.14
N GLN A 279 17.45 -6.97 36.61
CA GLN A 279 16.93 -7.13 37.97
C GLN A 279 16.20 -8.48 38.17
N ARG A 280 15.40 -8.90 37.21
CA ARG A 280 14.46 -10.04 37.34
C ARG A 280 15.07 -11.38 36.93
N TYR A 281 15.92 -11.38 35.91
CA TYR A 281 16.51 -12.58 35.32
C TYR A 281 17.98 -12.81 35.69
N GLY A 282 18.58 -11.93 36.53
CA GLY A 282 19.88 -12.19 37.16
C GLY A 282 19.86 -13.37 38.13
N ALA A 283 18.66 -13.85 38.51
CA ALA A 283 18.43 -15.03 39.33
C ALA A 283 17.30 -15.86 38.72
N GLU A 284 17.60 -16.86 37.90
CA GLU A 284 16.77 -17.88 37.25
C GLU A 284 15.42 -17.43 36.65
N PRO A 285 15.20 -17.63 35.36
CA PRO A 285 13.96 -17.24 34.69
C PRO A 285 12.79 -18.17 35.12
N ARG A 286 11.94 -17.71 36.01
CA ARG A 286 10.65 -18.37 36.29
C ARG A 286 9.59 -17.96 35.27
N CYS A 287 9.82 -18.32 34.03
CA CYS A 287 8.73 -18.31 33.07
C CYS A 287 7.91 -19.59 33.27
N LYS A 288 6.66 -19.46 33.68
CA LYS A 288 5.72 -20.57 33.55
C LYS A 288 5.55 -20.80 32.04
N THR A 289 6.05 -21.92 31.53
CA THR A 289 5.69 -22.40 30.20
C THR A 289 4.16 -22.43 30.13
N PRO A 290 3.52 -21.71 29.20
CA PRO A 290 2.10 -21.88 29.01
C PRO A 290 1.84 -23.36 28.66
N PRO A 291 0.70 -23.94 29.09
CA PRO A 291 0.35 -25.30 28.68
C PRO A 291 0.42 -25.36 27.16
N THR A 292 1.03 -26.40 26.63
CA THR A 292 1.12 -26.66 25.19
C THR A 292 -0.28 -26.74 24.59
N ALA A 293 -0.83 -25.58 24.25
CA ALA A 293 -2.01 -25.52 23.40
C ALA A 293 -1.61 -26.12 22.06
N THR A 294 -2.31 -27.16 21.65
CA THR A 294 -2.15 -27.73 20.32
C THR A 294 -2.32 -26.61 19.31
N PRO A 295 -1.32 -26.28 18.48
CA PRO A 295 -1.45 -25.18 17.54
C PRO A 295 -2.62 -25.46 16.61
N GLY A 296 -3.59 -24.56 16.58
CA GLY A 296 -4.54 -24.51 15.48
C GLY A 296 -3.77 -24.30 14.16
N PRO A 297 -4.32 -24.72 13.02
CA PRO A 297 -3.63 -24.54 11.74
C PRO A 297 -3.23 -23.06 11.59
N PRO A 298 -2.01 -22.78 11.15
CA PRO A 298 -1.60 -21.40 10.89
C PRO A 298 -2.56 -20.77 9.86
N PRO A 299 -2.88 -19.48 9.98
CA PRO A 299 -3.60 -18.80 8.91
C PRO A 299 -2.82 -18.96 7.60
N PRO A 300 -3.53 -19.08 6.46
CA PRO A 300 -2.88 -19.28 5.18
C PRO A 300 -1.82 -18.19 4.97
N PRO A 301 -0.65 -18.54 4.41
CA PRO A 301 0.34 -17.54 4.04
C PRO A 301 -0.30 -16.50 3.11
N PRO A 302 0.14 -15.23 3.13
CA PRO A 302 -0.28 -14.26 2.14
C PRO A 302 -0.06 -14.88 0.76
N ALA A 303 -1.05 -14.74 -0.13
CA ALA A 303 -1.02 -15.34 -1.46
C ALA A 303 0.31 -15.01 -2.15
N GLU A 304 1.04 -16.04 -2.57
CA GLU A 304 2.21 -15.83 -3.41
C GLU A 304 1.80 -15.07 -4.68
N PRO A 305 2.60 -14.08 -5.13
CA PRO A 305 2.30 -13.37 -6.36
C PRO A 305 2.16 -14.39 -7.48
N ARG A 306 1.01 -14.39 -8.16
CA ARG A 306 0.79 -15.28 -9.30
C ARG A 306 1.83 -14.95 -10.36
N PRO A 307 2.52 -15.94 -10.95
CA PRO A 307 3.38 -15.70 -12.09
C PRO A 307 2.51 -15.12 -13.21
N HIS A 308 2.83 -13.91 -13.63
CA HIS A 308 2.22 -13.31 -14.80
C HIS A 308 2.65 -14.12 -16.02
N GLY A 309 1.66 -14.81 -16.66
CA GLY A 309 1.81 -15.45 -17.95
C GLY A 309 2.00 -14.44 -19.09
#